data_db0e237d99c0c3841f0a20c7388f50f3
#
_entry.id   db0e237d99c0c3841f0a20c7388f50f3
#
_cell.length_a   1.000
_cell.length_b   1.000
_cell.length_c   1.000
_cell.angle_alpha   90.00
_cell.angle_beta   90.00
_cell.angle_gamma   90.00
#
_symmetry.space_group_name_H-M   'P 1'
#
loop_
_entity.id
_entity.type
_entity.pdbx_description
1 polymer ?
#
loop_
_entity_poly.entity_id
_entity_poly.type
_entity_poly.pdbx_seq_one_letter_code
_entity_poly.pdbx_strand_id
1 'polypeptide(L)'
;MVSTMGRHFLITTFGESASKYVGTVVDGIPAGLPISEKDLTFELSFRKTGRRFVSGRRENDIPEIVSGIYGGYTTGSPMTVLVRNEDPQPSLYENVKHEPRPGHADLAFIKKYGRENWDYVGGGRSSARETLSRVIGGTIAKKLILLRGTQVGSYLKSIENVSGSARVTFERAASSKHFPTRAESERTDKRFSKIVERLSLEGDSAGGIVEAIATNVPEGLGDPVFGKLKAALAYAIMSIPAVVGFEYGLGFDGAKLKGSEASDSIVKNSNGTISLERNLSGGILGGITTGSKLVVRCAFKPTSSIRIPARTVDLDTLEDRKISVIGRHDPVVAIRGVAVVEAMVSIVLADYFLYEGIIPASRIERGPALEMEEKWKNYMREFTQ
;
A
#
# COMPACT_ATOMS: atom_id res chain seq x y z
N MET A 1 -7.90 6.49 -19.26
CA MET A 1 -7.58 5.89 -17.95
C MET A 1 -6.18 6.30 -17.54
N VAL A 2 -5.97 6.70 -16.29
CA VAL A 2 -4.63 7.01 -15.77
C VAL A 2 -4.15 5.81 -14.96
N SER A 3 -3.15 5.10 -15.48
CA SER A 3 -2.52 3.95 -14.81
C SER A 3 -1.06 4.23 -14.43
N THR A 4 -0.65 5.50 -14.55
CA THR A 4 0.70 5.99 -14.23
C THR A 4 0.63 6.99 -13.08
N MET A 5 1.57 6.90 -12.16
CA MET A 5 1.75 7.81 -11.03
C MET A 5 3.23 8.14 -10.86
N GLY A 6 3.53 9.33 -10.30
CA GLY A 6 4.88 9.87 -10.10
C GLY A 6 5.25 10.93 -11.12
N ARG A 7 6.34 11.64 -10.87
CA ARG A 7 6.91 12.68 -11.76
C ARG A 7 8.33 12.34 -12.17
N HIS A 8 9.14 11.90 -11.23
CA HIS A 8 10.54 11.51 -11.38
C HIS A 8 10.77 10.02 -11.12
N PHE A 9 10.00 9.43 -10.20
CA PHE A 9 9.86 7.99 -10.01
C PHE A 9 8.47 7.57 -10.47
N LEU A 10 8.36 7.12 -11.70
CA LEU A 10 7.09 6.79 -12.31
C LEU A 10 6.78 5.30 -12.21
N ILE A 11 5.56 4.98 -11.82
CA ILE A 11 5.04 3.62 -11.91
C ILE A 11 3.85 3.57 -12.86
N THR A 12 3.83 2.63 -13.78
CA THR A 12 2.68 2.32 -14.63
C THR A 12 2.24 0.90 -14.35
N THR A 13 1.04 0.72 -13.81
CA THR A 13 0.49 -0.60 -13.51
C THR A 13 -0.44 -1.07 -14.61
N PHE A 14 -0.44 -2.37 -14.93
CA PHE A 14 -1.28 -2.98 -15.96
C PHE A 14 -1.72 -4.40 -15.57
N GLY A 15 -2.67 -4.93 -16.35
CA GLY A 15 -3.26 -6.26 -16.16
C GLY A 15 -4.49 -6.26 -15.25
N GLU A 16 -5.43 -7.12 -15.55
CA GLU A 16 -6.69 -7.35 -14.85
C GLU A 16 -6.59 -8.60 -13.96
N SER A 17 -7.59 -8.80 -13.11
CA SER A 17 -7.61 -9.91 -12.15
C SER A 17 -7.52 -11.29 -12.80
N ALA A 18 -8.10 -11.45 -13.99
CA ALA A 18 -8.12 -12.70 -14.75
C ALA A 18 -7.32 -12.65 -16.06
N SER A 19 -6.60 -11.56 -16.35
CA SER A 19 -5.69 -11.48 -17.48
C SER A 19 -4.51 -12.44 -17.30
N LYS A 20 -3.77 -12.70 -18.38
CA LYS A 20 -2.61 -13.60 -18.37
C LYS A 20 -1.51 -13.13 -17.41
N TYR A 21 -1.30 -11.82 -17.35
CA TYR A 21 -0.29 -11.18 -16.51
C TYR A 21 -0.86 -9.94 -15.82
N VAL A 22 -0.33 -9.65 -14.64
CA VAL A 22 -0.34 -8.33 -14.01
C VAL A 22 1.11 -7.87 -13.87
N GLY A 23 1.36 -6.58 -13.92
CA GLY A 23 2.73 -6.09 -13.84
C GLY A 23 2.84 -4.60 -13.69
N THR A 24 4.08 -4.14 -13.69
CA THR A 24 4.39 -2.72 -13.63
C THR A 24 5.59 -2.38 -14.51
N VAL A 25 5.57 -1.18 -15.05
CA VAL A 25 6.76 -0.51 -15.60
C VAL A 25 7.13 0.57 -14.59
N VAL A 26 8.39 0.57 -14.18
CA VAL A 26 8.96 1.61 -13.31
C VAL A 26 10.01 2.37 -14.10
N ASP A 27 9.84 3.68 -14.23
CA ASP A 27 10.75 4.57 -14.93
C ASP A 27 11.33 5.63 -13.98
N GLY A 28 12.43 6.27 -14.38
CA GLY A 28 13.14 7.24 -13.56
C GLY A 28 14.01 6.62 -12.46
N ILE A 29 14.29 5.31 -12.49
CA ILE A 29 15.21 4.67 -11.56
C ILE A 29 16.64 5.01 -11.98
N PRO A 30 17.48 5.62 -11.12
CA PRO A 30 18.88 5.85 -11.43
C PRO A 30 19.62 4.54 -11.75
N ALA A 31 20.58 4.59 -12.66
CA ALA A 31 21.46 3.46 -12.91
C ALA A 31 22.27 3.09 -11.65
N GLY A 32 22.54 1.82 -11.43
CA GLY A 32 23.41 1.34 -10.35
C GLY A 32 22.71 0.93 -9.05
N LEU A 33 21.35 0.93 -9.00
CA LEU A 33 20.63 0.35 -7.86
C LEU A 33 20.67 -1.18 -7.94
N PRO A 34 21.21 -1.90 -6.95
CA PRO A 34 21.14 -3.36 -6.93
C PRO A 34 19.70 -3.81 -6.69
N ILE A 35 19.20 -4.72 -7.52
CA ILE A 35 17.84 -5.26 -7.44
C ILE A 35 17.78 -6.65 -8.06
N SER A 36 16.96 -7.51 -7.48
CA SER A 36 16.74 -8.88 -7.95
C SER A 36 15.28 -9.30 -7.75
N GLU A 37 14.89 -10.37 -8.43
CA GLU A 37 13.57 -10.99 -8.26
C GLU A 37 13.34 -11.51 -6.82
N LYS A 38 14.43 -11.84 -6.10
CA LYS A 38 14.37 -12.23 -4.69
C LYS A 38 13.86 -11.07 -3.81
N ASP A 39 14.33 -9.85 -4.07
CA ASP A 39 13.88 -8.66 -3.34
C ASP A 39 12.38 -8.43 -3.55
N LEU A 40 11.92 -8.57 -4.79
CA LEU A 40 10.52 -8.42 -5.17
C LEU A 40 9.64 -9.51 -4.52
N THR A 41 10.08 -10.77 -4.60
CA THR A 41 9.38 -11.92 -4.00
C THR A 41 9.26 -11.78 -2.49
N PHE A 42 10.31 -11.29 -1.83
CA PHE A 42 10.33 -11.05 -0.39
C PHE A 42 9.24 -10.06 0.02
N GLU A 43 9.18 -8.88 -0.59
CA GLU A 43 8.17 -7.87 -0.28
C GLU A 43 6.75 -8.31 -0.68
N LEU A 44 6.59 -9.02 -1.80
CA LEU A 44 5.33 -9.60 -2.20
C LEU A 44 4.80 -10.63 -1.20
N SER A 45 5.68 -11.32 -0.47
CA SER A 45 5.29 -12.29 0.57
C SER A 45 4.48 -11.63 1.71
N PHE A 46 4.74 -10.37 2.02
CA PHE A 46 4.00 -9.64 3.05
C PHE A 46 2.59 -9.21 2.61
N ARG A 47 2.35 -9.12 1.30
CA ARG A 47 1.00 -8.96 0.76
C ARG A 47 0.21 -10.27 0.83
N LYS A 48 0.89 -11.43 0.79
CA LYS A 48 0.32 -12.75 1.05
C LYS A 48 0.24 -12.91 2.57
N THR A 49 -0.87 -12.60 3.17
CA THR A 49 -1.10 -12.93 4.57
C THR A 49 -1.24 -14.46 4.72
N GLY A 50 -0.82 -14.99 5.85
CA GLY A 50 -0.81 -16.45 6.06
C GLY A 50 -2.16 -17.10 5.79
N ARG A 51 -2.19 -18.37 5.43
CA ARG A 51 -3.36 -19.16 4.97
C ARG A 51 -4.60 -19.08 5.87
N ARG A 52 -4.45 -18.62 7.13
CA ARG A 52 -5.52 -18.60 8.13
C ARG A 52 -6.54 -17.48 7.94
N PHE A 53 -6.15 -16.35 7.28
CA PHE A 53 -6.97 -15.12 7.29
C PHE A 53 -7.25 -14.54 5.90
N VAL A 54 -6.97 -15.28 4.83
CA VAL A 54 -7.08 -14.78 3.46
C VAL A 54 -7.84 -15.72 2.54
N SER A 55 -8.33 -15.12 1.46
CA SER A 55 -8.98 -15.84 0.37
C SER A 55 -8.12 -17.01 -0.10
N GLY A 56 -8.75 -18.14 -0.40
CA GLY A 56 -8.10 -19.38 -0.85
C GLY A 56 -7.47 -19.31 -2.26
N ARG A 57 -7.20 -18.13 -2.82
CA ARG A 57 -6.50 -17.98 -4.11
C ARG A 57 -5.06 -18.45 -3.96
N ARG A 58 -4.66 -19.44 -4.75
CA ARG A 58 -3.33 -20.04 -4.73
C ARG A 58 -2.50 -19.45 -5.87
N GLU A 59 -1.87 -18.31 -5.62
CA GLU A 59 -0.97 -17.66 -6.55
C GLU A 59 0.44 -17.66 -5.96
N ASN A 60 1.44 -18.09 -6.73
CA ASN A 60 2.84 -18.04 -6.29
C ASN A 60 3.38 -16.61 -6.33
N ASP A 61 2.79 -15.73 -7.16
CA ASP A 61 3.22 -14.32 -7.36
C ASP A 61 4.72 -14.23 -7.63
N ILE A 62 5.21 -15.04 -8.57
CA ILE A 62 6.62 -15.05 -8.97
C ILE A 62 6.85 -13.88 -9.92
N PRO A 63 7.64 -12.87 -9.52
CA PRO A 63 7.98 -11.75 -10.40
C PRO A 63 9.06 -12.16 -11.40
N GLU A 64 8.90 -11.72 -12.63
CA GLU A 64 9.87 -11.85 -13.71
C GLU A 64 10.30 -10.46 -14.16
N ILE A 65 11.59 -10.14 -14.06
CA ILE A 65 12.14 -8.86 -14.51
C ILE A 65 12.54 -9.01 -15.98
N VAL A 66 11.85 -8.31 -16.88
CA VAL A 66 12.06 -8.43 -18.34
C VAL A 66 12.94 -7.34 -18.93
N SER A 67 13.15 -6.21 -18.24
CA SER A 67 13.99 -5.10 -18.72
C SER A 67 14.52 -4.24 -17.58
N GLY A 68 15.46 -3.36 -17.88
CA GLY A 68 15.97 -2.34 -16.96
C GLY A 68 17.10 -2.80 -16.03
N ILE A 69 17.62 -4.03 -16.18
CA ILE A 69 18.70 -4.59 -15.36
C ILE A 69 19.84 -5.11 -16.23
N TYR A 70 21.06 -4.89 -15.77
CA TYR A 70 22.27 -5.52 -16.27
C TYR A 70 23.22 -5.87 -15.11
N GLY A 71 23.68 -7.12 -15.04
CA GLY A 71 24.59 -7.59 -14.00
C GLY A 71 24.05 -7.42 -12.56
N GLY A 72 22.72 -7.46 -12.37
CA GLY A 72 22.08 -7.29 -11.06
C GLY A 72 21.87 -5.85 -10.62
N TYR A 73 22.12 -4.87 -11.50
CA TYR A 73 21.97 -3.43 -11.24
C TYR A 73 21.02 -2.79 -12.26
N THR A 74 20.28 -1.75 -11.83
CA THR A 74 19.49 -0.95 -12.76
C THR A 74 20.37 -0.25 -13.78
N THR A 75 19.83 -0.06 -14.99
CA THR A 75 20.56 0.55 -16.12
C THR A 75 20.20 2.02 -16.37
N GLY A 76 19.20 2.55 -15.66
CA GLY A 76 18.56 3.84 -15.97
C GLY A 76 17.47 3.77 -17.04
N SER A 77 17.28 2.60 -17.66
CA SER A 77 16.16 2.34 -18.56
C SER A 77 14.92 1.88 -17.79
N PRO A 78 13.71 2.01 -18.38
CA PRO A 78 12.49 1.53 -17.72
C PRO A 78 12.59 0.05 -17.34
N MET A 79 12.28 -0.24 -16.08
CA MET A 79 12.25 -1.60 -15.55
C MET A 79 10.83 -2.16 -15.64
N THR A 80 10.68 -3.25 -16.36
CA THR A 80 9.40 -3.95 -16.52
C THR A 80 9.41 -5.23 -15.73
N VAL A 81 8.37 -5.44 -14.93
CA VAL A 81 8.18 -6.65 -14.13
C VAL A 81 6.82 -7.24 -14.43
N LEU A 82 6.79 -8.54 -14.74
CA LEU A 82 5.59 -9.32 -14.99
C LEU A 82 5.35 -10.31 -13.86
N VAL A 83 4.08 -10.58 -13.57
CA VAL A 83 3.66 -11.69 -12.70
C VAL A 83 2.51 -12.42 -13.38
N ARG A 84 2.65 -13.71 -13.59
CA ARG A 84 1.62 -14.53 -14.21
C ARG A 84 0.46 -14.76 -13.24
N ASN A 85 -0.78 -14.67 -13.75
CA ASN A 85 -1.96 -15.15 -13.04
C ASN A 85 -2.07 -16.66 -13.24
N GLU A 86 -2.02 -17.43 -12.15
CA GLU A 86 -2.00 -18.91 -12.20
C GLU A 86 -3.36 -19.54 -11.87
N ASP A 87 -4.21 -18.82 -11.12
CA ASP A 87 -5.47 -19.35 -10.59
C ASP A 87 -6.67 -18.41 -10.88
N PRO A 88 -6.89 -17.97 -12.14
CA PRO A 88 -8.14 -17.31 -12.51
C PRO A 88 -9.29 -18.32 -12.49
N GLN A 89 -10.43 -17.95 -11.91
CA GLN A 89 -11.63 -18.79 -11.86
C GLN A 89 -12.84 -18.01 -12.40
N PRO A 90 -12.96 -17.85 -13.73
CA PRO A 90 -14.03 -17.06 -14.34
C PRO A 90 -15.44 -17.55 -13.97
N SER A 91 -15.64 -18.86 -13.85
CA SER A 91 -16.94 -19.45 -13.53
C SER A 91 -17.56 -19.00 -12.21
N LEU A 92 -16.74 -18.54 -11.25
CA LEU A 92 -17.25 -18.00 -9.98
C LEU A 92 -17.93 -16.63 -10.14
N TYR A 93 -17.79 -15.98 -11.29
CA TYR A 93 -18.27 -14.62 -11.55
C TYR A 93 -19.36 -14.53 -12.62
N GLU A 94 -19.85 -15.64 -13.15
CA GLU A 94 -20.90 -15.63 -14.21
C GLU A 94 -22.16 -14.88 -13.76
N ASN A 95 -22.60 -15.07 -12.52
CA ASN A 95 -23.77 -14.35 -12.00
C ASN A 95 -23.51 -12.84 -11.92
N VAL A 96 -22.28 -12.43 -11.64
CA VAL A 96 -21.91 -11.00 -11.52
C VAL A 96 -22.12 -10.25 -12.84
N LYS A 97 -22.00 -10.92 -13.98
CA LYS A 97 -22.28 -10.37 -15.31
C LYS A 97 -23.70 -9.81 -15.44
N HIS A 98 -24.65 -10.44 -14.76
CA HIS A 98 -26.08 -10.08 -14.78
C HIS A 98 -26.48 -9.30 -13.52
N GLU A 99 -25.87 -9.62 -12.38
CA GLU A 99 -26.23 -9.11 -11.06
C GLU A 99 -25.04 -8.38 -10.44
N PRO A 100 -24.88 -7.05 -10.65
CA PRO A 100 -23.75 -6.28 -10.13
C PRO A 100 -23.72 -6.29 -8.59
N ARG A 101 -22.54 -6.46 -8.03
CA ARG A 101 -22.35 -6.56 -6.57
C ARG A 101 -22.54 -5.22 -5.88
N PRO A 102 -23.41 -5.13 -4.87
CA PRO A 102 -23.55 -3.93 -4.06
C PRO A 102 -22.26 -3.52 -3.36
N GLY A 103 -21.97 -2.22 -3.34
CA GLY A 103 -20.75 -1.69 -2.72
C GLY A 103 -19.45 -1.96 -3.47
N HIS A 104 -19.49 -2.69 -4.58
CA HIS A 104 -18.36 -2.90 -5.50
C HIS A 104 -18.37 -1.86 -6.64
N ALA A 105 -17.32 -1.83 -7.46
CA ALA A 105 -17.19 -0.90 -8.59
C ALA A 105 -18.05 -1.29 -9.80
N ASP A 106 -18.73 -2.43 -9.80
CA ASP A 106 -19.38 -3.04 -10.96
C ASP A 106 -20.32 -2.06 -11.69
N LEU A 107 -21.29 -1.48 -10.96
CA LEU A 107 -22.25 -0.57 -11.57
C LEU A 107 -21.59 0.72 -12.11
N ALA A 108 -20.54 1.22 -11.42
CA ALA A 108 -19.80 2.40 -11.87
C ALA A 108 -19.01 2.13 -13.16
N PHE A 109 -18.42 0.94 -13.27
CA PHE A 109 -17.70 0.51 -14.48
C PHE A 109 -18.65 0.30 -15.66
N ILE A 110 -19.80 -0.36 -15.43
CA ILE A 110 -20.84 -0.54 -16.46
C ILE A 110 -21.30 0.82 -17.00
N LYS A 111 -21.61 1.78 -16.12
CA LYS A 111 -22.05 3.11 -16.53
C LYS A 111 -20.99 3.91 -17.27
N LYS A 112 -19.70 3.69 -16.96
CA LYS A 112 -18.62 4.45 -17.57
C LYS A 112 -18.12 3.85 -18.87
N TYR A 113 -18.02 2.53 -18.97
CA TYR A 113 -17.35 1.84 -20.08
C TYR A 113 -18.32 1.07 -20.99
N GLY A 114 -19.59 0.94 -20.60
CA GLY A 114 -20.56 0.06 -21.25
C GLY A 114 -20.46 -1.36 -20.69
N ARG A 115 -21.61 -2.06 -20.71
CA ARG A 115 -21.70 -3.43 -20.19
C ARG A 115 -20.88 -4.41 -21.02
N GLU A 116 -20.81 -4.20 -22.30
CA GLU A 116 -20.08 -4.99 -23.29
C GLU A 116 -18.55 -4.91 -23.13
N ASN A 117 -18.04 -3.85 -22.52
CA ASN A 117 -16.62 -3.62 -22.31
C ASN A 117 -16.20 -3.81 -20.85
N TRP A 118 -17.13 -4.20 -19.98
CA TRP A 118 -16.86 -4.37 -18.57
C TRP A 118 -16.26 -5.76 -18.28
N ASP A 119 -15.02 -5.80 -17.81
CA ASP A 119 -14.41 -7.01 -17.28
C ASP A 119 -14.92 -7.28 -15.85
N TYR A 120 -15.94 -8.15 -15.78
CA TYR A 120 -16.56 -8.56 -14.52
C TYR A 120 -15.77 -9.63 -13.76
N VAL A 121 -14.87 -10.33 -14.45
CA VAL A 121 -14.15 -11.49 -13.88
C VAL A 121 -13.18 -11.04 -12.80
N GLY A 122 -13.45 -11.43 -11.56
CA GLY A 122 -12.63 -11.04 -10.41
C GLY A 122 -12.56 -9.54 -10.14
N GLY A 123 -13.43 -8.74 -10.79
CA GLY A 123 -13.46 -7.27 -10.68
C GLY A 123 -12.48 -6.54 -11.59
N GLY A 124 -11.86 -7.22 -12.56
CA GLY A 124 -10.98 -6.61 -13.57
C GLY A 124 -9.89 -5.73 -12.96
N ARG A 125 -9.80 -4.48 -13.46
CA ARG A 125 -8.87 -3.45 -12.92
C ARG A 125 -9.27 -2.88 -11.56
N SER A 126 -10.51 -3.06 -11.09
CA SER A 126 -10.93 -2.67 -9.74
C SER A 126 -10.54 -3.68 -8.65
N SER A 127 -10.02 -4.83 -9.06
CA SER A 127 -9.59 -5.88 -8.16
C SER A 127 -8.36 -5.49 -7.33
N ALA A 128 -8.32 -5.92 -6.07
CA ALA A 128 -7.13 -5.79 -5.24
C ALA A 128 -5.89 -6.54 -5.81
N ARG A 129 -6.06 -7.36 -6.85
CA ARG A 129 -4.95 -8.04 -7.56
C ARG A 129 -3.95 -7.03 -8.14
N GLU A 130 -4.41 -5.88 -8.63
CA GLU A 130 -3.56 -4.83 -9.19
C GLU A 130 -2.56 -4.28 -8.17
N THR A 131 -2.83 -4.38 -6.87
CA THR A 131 -1.93 -3.86 -5.83
C THR A 131 -0.59 -4.61 -5.74
N LEU A 132 -0.49 -5.80 -6.32
CA LEU A 132 0.78 -6.52 -6.50
C LEU A 132 1.79 -5.66 -7.27
N SER A 133 1.36 -5.01 -8.35
CA SER A 133 2.17 -4.11 -9.17
C SER A 133 2.70 -2.92 -8.36
N ARG A 134 1.88 -2.40 -7.44
CA ARG A 134 2.29 -1.32 -6.51
C ARG A 134 3.34 -1.78 -5.52
N VAL A 135 3.24 -3.00 -4.99
CA VAL A 135 4.25 -3.55 -4.08
C VAL A 135 5.58 -3.77 -4.78
N ILE A 136 5.57 -4.20 -6.05
CA ILE A 136 6.79 -4.31 -6.86
C ILE A 136 7.47 -2.94 -7.01
N GLY A 137 6.73 -1.91 -7.46
CA GLY A 137 7.27 -0.54 -7.54
C GLY A 137 7.73 -0.02 -6.19
N GLY A 138 6.97 -0.32 -5.13
CA GLY A 138 7.31 0.02 -3.75
C GLY A 138 8.60 -0.63 -3.25
N THR A 139 8.91 -1.86 -3.68
CA THR A 139 10.18 -2.53 -3.33
C THR A 139 11.38 -1.77 -3.90
N ILE A 140 11.30 -1.36 -5.16
CA ILE A 140 12.34 -0.57 -5.82
C ILE A 140 12.48 0.79 -5.09
N ALA A 141 11.35 1.44 -4.80
CA ALA A 141 11.31 2.71 -4.07
C ALA A 141 11.95 2.59 -2.67
N LYS A 142 11.65 1.53 -1.91
CA LYS A 142 12.24 1.26 -0.59
C LYS A 142 13.76 1.17 -0.66
N LYS A 143 14.31 0.42 -1.61
CA LYS A 143 15.75 0.32 -1.80
C LYS A 143 16.36 1.67 -2.18
N LEU A 144 15.67 2.46 -2.99
CA LEU A 144 16.12 3.79 -3.39
C LEU A 144 16.20 4.74 -2.19
N ILE A 145 15.13 4.88 -1.40
CA ILE A 145 15.15 5.77 -0.22
C ILE A 145 16.07 5.27 0.90
N LEU A 146 16.32 3.95 0.97
CA LEU A 146 17.25 3.37 1.93
C LEU A 146 18.70 3.81 1.70
N LEU A 147 19.08 4.26 0.50
CA LEU A 147 20.38 4.91 0.22
C LEU A 147 20.66 6.10 1.16
N ARG A 148 19.61 6.75 1.64
CA ARG A 148 19.69 7.87 2.62
C ARG A 148 19.26 7.45 4.03
N GLY A 149 19.11 6.15 4.27
CA GLY A 149 18.70 5.60 5.56
C GLY A 149 17.22 5.76 5.88
N THR A 150 16.42 6.27 4.94
CA THR A 150 14.96 6.37 5.14
C THR A 150 14.32 5.00 5.06
N GLN A 151 13.49 4.69 6.02
CA GLN A 151 12.76 3.43 6.12
C GLN A 151 11.28 3.68 6.36
N VAL A 152 10.43 2.82 5.81
CA VAL A 152 8.97 2.85 5.99
C VAL A 152 8.52 1.54 6.61
N GLY A 153 7.74 1.62 7.68
CA GLY A 153 7.07 0.49 8.32
C GLY A 153 5.59 0.78 8.46
N SER A 154 4.77 -0.23 8.35
CA SER A 154 3.31 -0.09 8.45
C SER A 154 2.69 -1.23 9.25
N TYR A 155 1.50 -1.00 9.79
CA TYR A 155 0.79 -1.99 10.58
C TYR A 155 -0.72 -1.74 10.57
N LEU A 156 -1.48 -2.77 10.89
CA LEU A 156 -2.92 -2.67 11.09
C LEU A 156 -3.20 -2.09 12.47
N LYS A 157 -3.72 -0.86 12.50
CA LYS A 157 -3.98 -0.11 13.73
C LYS A 157 -5.29 -0.51 14.40
N SER A 158 -6.33 -0.79 13.61
CA SER A 158 -7.63 -1.22 14.13
C SER A 158 -8.41 -2.09 13.16
N ILE A 159 -9.29 -2.92 13.70
CA ILE A 159 -10.37 -3.62 12.98
C ILE A 159 -11.67 -3.30 13.73
N GLU A 160 -12.73 -2.89 13.01
CA GLU A 160 -13.97 -2.41 13.62
C GLU A 160 -13.68 -1.35 14.71
N ASN A 161 -14.23 -1.54 15.89
CA ASN A 161 -14.03 -0.68 17.05
C ASN A 161 -12.86 -1.11 17.95
N VAL A 162 -12.09 -2.14 17.55
CA VAL A 162 -10.98 -2.66 18.33
C VAL A 162 -9.68 -2.09 17.81
N SER A 163 -9.01 -1.29 18.62
CA SER A 163 -7.72 -0.68 18.30
C SER A 163 -6.57 -1.38 19.01
N GLY A 164 -5.40 -1.37 18.38
CA GLY A 164 -4.11 -1.73 18.96
C GLY A 164 -3.58 -0.62 19.89
N SER A 165 -2.26 -0.52 20.01
CA SER A 165 -1.59 0.49 20.83
C SER A 165 -1.82 1.92 20.27
N ALA A 166 -2.06 2.88 21.18
CA ALA A 166 -2.31 4.27 20.80
C ALA A 166 -1.08 4.92 20.14
N ARG A 167 0.12 4.62 20.65
CA ARG A 167 1.40 5.08 20.13
C ARG A 167 2.27 3.88 19.78
N VAL A 168 2.78 3.84 18.55
CA VAL A 168 3.62 2.76 18.04
C VAL A 168 4.93 3.36 17.55
N THR A 169 6.05 2.72 17.88
CA THR A 169 7.36 3.10 17.35
C THR A 169 7.54 2.54 15.95
N PHE A 170 8.52 3.05 15.20
CA PHE A 170 8.84 2.52 13.88
C PHE A 170 9.19 1.03 13.93
N GLU A 171 9.98 0.60 14.90
CA GLU A 171 10.42 -0.78 15.07
C GLU A 171 9.22 -1.72 15.25
N ARG A 172 8.23 -1.33 16.05
CA ARG A 172 6.98 -2.09 16.22
C ARG A 172 6.11 -2.07 14.97
N ALA A 173 6.06 -0.96 14.23
CA ALA A 173 5.36 -0.91 12.96
C ALA A 173 6.02 -1.84 11.92
N ALA A 174 7.35 -1.82 11.81
CA ALA A 174 8.11 -2.70 10.93
C ALA A 174 7.95 -4.18 11.32
N SER A 175 7.97 -4.51 12.62
CA SER A 175 7.81 -5.89 13.13
C SER A 175 6.40 -6.47 12.92
N SER A 176 5.42 -5.68 12.46
CA SER A 176 4.07 -6.16 12.09
C SER A 176 4.10 -7.32 11.09
N LYS A 177 5.18 -7.42 10.32
CA LYS A 177 5.43 -8.46 9.32
C LYS A 177 5.51 -9.87 9.91
N HIS A 178 5.86 -10.00 11.20
CA HIS A 178 5.88 -11.28 11.92
C HIS A 178 4.46 -11.77 12.29
N PHE A 179 3.46 -10.90 12.29
CA PHE A 179 2.11 -11.24 12.76
C PHE A 179 1.15 -11.48 11.59
N PRO A 180 0.34 -12.54 11.62
CA PRO A 180 -0.62 -12.86 10.57
C PRO A 180 -1.61 -11.72 10.26
N THR A 181 -2.07 -10.99 11.28
CA THR A 181 -2.99 -9.86 11.10
C THR A 181 -2.30 -8.54 10.80
N ARG A 182 -0.96 -8.53 10.73
CA ARG A 182 -0.17 -7.29 10.57
C ARG A 182 -0.34 -6.30 11.73
N ALA A 183 -0.68 -6.78 12.91
CA ALA A 183 -0.72 -5.99 14.13
C ALA A 183 0.69 -5.57 14.59
N GLU A 184 0.76 -4.55 15.44
CA GLU A 184 2.01 -4.04 15.99
C GLU A 184 2.58 -4.87 17.15
N SER A 185 1.86 -5.89 17.61
CA SER A 185 2.24 -6.75 18.75
C SER A 185 1.47 -8.05 18.76
N GLU A 186 2.03 -9.08 19.40
CA GLU A 186 1.39 -10.38 19.58
C GLU A 186 0.05 -10.27 20.33
N ARG A 187 -0.04 -9.39 21.34
CA ARG A 187 -1.28 -9.16 22.09
C ARG A 187 -2.39 -8.64 21.19
N THR A 188 -2.07 -7.69 20.30
CA THR A 188 -3.03 -7.13 19.37
C THR A 188 -3.36 -8.13 18.27
N ASP A 189 -2.38 -8.88 17.77
CA ASP A 189 -2.58 -9.94 16.78
C ASP A 189 -3.59 -11.00 17.25
N LYS A 190 -3.45 -11.47 18.49
CA LYS A 190 -4.42 -12.41 19.12
C LYS A 190 -5.85 -11.86 19.18
N ARG A 191 -6.01 -10.55 19.45
CA ARG A 191 -7.33 -9.89 19.48
C ARG A 191 -7.91 -9.77 18.07
N PHE A 192 -7.11 -9.32 17.11
CA PHE A 192 -7.52 -9.18 15.71
C PHE A 192 -7.83 -10.54 15.08
N SER A 193 -7.05 -11.57 15.38
CA SER A 193 -7.29 -12.94 14.92
C SER A 193 -8.68 -13.44 15.30
N LYS A 194 -9.12 -13.21 16.53
CA LYS A 194 -10.47 -13.59 17.00
C LYS A 194 -11.58 -12.88 16.21
N ILE A 195 -11.38 -11.60 15.84
CA ILE A 195 -12.34 -10.84 15.04
C ILE A 195 -12.40 -11.43 13.62
N VAL A 196 -11.25 -11.69 13.01
CA VAL A 196 -11.19 -12.26 11.66
C VAL A 196 -11.83 -13.64 11.60
N GLU A 197 -11.60 -14.50 12.61
CA GLU A 197 -12.22 -15.81 12.73
C GLU A 197 -13.74 -15.71 12.87
N ARG A 198 -14.25 -14.81 13.72
CA ARG A 198 -15.68 -14.55 13.88
C ARG A 198 -16.31 -14.11 12.55
N LEU A 199 -15.75 -13.10 11.88
CA LEU A 199 -16.24 -12.62 10.59
C LEU A 199 -16.23 -13.72 9.51
N SER A 200 -15.20 -14.56 9.50
CA SER A 200 -15.12 -15.71 8.57
C SER A 200 -16.24 -16.70 8.79
N LEU A 201 -16.61 -16.97 10.04
CA LEU A 201 -17.74 -17.85 10.39
C LEU A 201 -19.09 -17.22 10.01
N GLU A 202 -19.28 -15.96 10.32
CA GLU A 202 -20.49 -15.19 9.98
C GLU A 202 -20.65 -14.97 8.46
N GLY A 203 -19.58 -15.10 7.69
CA GLY A 203 -19.57 -14.80 6.26
C GLY A 203 -19.65 -13.32 5.94
N ASP A 204 -19.22 -12.48 6.87
CA ASP A 204 -19.20 -11.03 6.79
C ASP A 204 -17.78 -10.46 6.69
N SER A 205 -17.66 -9.16 6.66
CA SER A 205 -16.40 -8.44 6.56
C SER A 205 -16.37 -7.20 7.43
N ALA A 206 -15.17 -6.74 7.77
CA ALA A 206 -14.97 -5.49 8.51
C ALA A 206 -13.95 -4.58 7.84
N GLY A 207 -14.09 -3.29 8.10
CA GLY A 207 -13.10 -2.28 7.80
C GLY A 207 -11.96 -2.26 8.81
N GLY A 208 -10.93 -1.49 8.52
CA GLY A 208 -9.79 -1.31 9.41
C GLY A 208 -8.99 -0.06 9.09
N ILE A 209 -8.15 0.34 10.01
CA ILE A 209 -7.22 1.46 9.83
C ILE A 209 -5.81 0.91 9.74
N VAL A 210 -5.08 1.33 8.71
CA VAL A 210 -3.65 1.08 8.55
C VAL A 210 -2.90 2.37 8.87
N GLU A 211 -1.84 2.27 9.67
CA GLU A 211 -0.91 3.37 9.93
C GLU A 211 0.47 3.01 9.36
N ALA A 212 1.10 3.97 8.68
CA ALA A 212 2.47 3.88 8.21
C ALA A 212 3.33 4.97 8.85
N ILE A 213 4.55 4.58 9.22
CA ILE A 213 5.55 5.44 9.84
C ILE A 213 6.82 5.41 8.98
N ALA A 214 7.31 6.58 8.56
CA ALA A 214 8.63 6.68 7.94
C ALA A 214 9.60 7.40 8.87
N THR A 215 10.84 6.89 8.94
CA THR A 215 11.93 7.45 9.75
C THR A 215 13.07 7.93 8.86
N ASN A 216 13.91 8.80 9.39
CA ASN A 216 15.03 9.41 8.67
C ASN A 216 14.59 10.04 7.34
N VAL A 217 13.41 10.64 7.34
CA VAL A 217 12.90 11.39 6.20
C VAL A 217 13.63 12.74 6.19
N PRO A 218 14.32 13.11 5.07
CA PRO A 218 14.97 14.42 4.97
C PRO A 218 13.98 15.56 5.18
N GLU A 219 14.49 16.67 5.70
CA GLU A 219 13.76 17.93 5.73
C GLU A 219 13.60 18.49 4.32
N GLY A 220 12.55 19.28 4.09
CA GLY A 220 12.39 20.05 2.86
C GLY A 220 11.70 19.33 1.70
N LEU A 221 11.22 18.09 1.88
CA LEU A 221 10.47 17.42 0.81
C LEU A 221 9.07 18.01 0.67
N GLY A 222 8.74 18.46 -0.52
CA GLY A 222 7.43 19.01 -0.86
C GLY A 222 7.44 20.50 -1.14
N ASP A 223 6.52 20.93 -2.01
CA ASP A 223 6.41 22.32 -2.47
C ASP A 223 5.09 22.98 -2.05
N PRO A 224 5.09 24.29 -1.74
CA PRO A 224 3.91 25.09 -1.83
C PRO A 224 3.57 25.29 -3.33
N VAL A 225 2.35 25.40 -3.79
CA VAL A 225 1.07 25.33 -3.09
C VAL A 225 0.46 23.96 -3.33
N PHE A 226 0.56 23.39 -4.55
CA PHE A 226 -0.04 22.14 -4.98
C PHE A 226 0.91 20.94 -4.93
N GLY A 227 2.23 21.17 -4.90
CA GLY A 227 3.27 20.14 -4.75
C GLY A 227 3.49 19.64 -3.32
N LYS A 228 2.53 19.88 -2.41
CA LYS A 228 2.63 19.48 -1.00
C LYS A 228 2.76 17.97 -0.87
N LEU A 229 3.74 17.50 -0.09
CA LEU A 229 3.93 16.07 0.16
C LEU A 229 2.66 15.39 0.68
N LYS A 230 1.93 16.03 1.61
CA LYS A 230 0.65 15.49 2.09
C LYS A 230 -0.40 15.28 1.00
N ALA A 231 -0.42 16.14 -0.03
CA ALA A 231 -1.34 16.00 -1.15
C ALA A 231 -0.95 14.82 -2.05
N ALA A 232 0.35 14.63 -2.32
CA ALA A 232 0.86 13.49 -3.06
C ALA A 232 0.61 12.17 -2.32
N LEU A 233 0.83 12.13 -1.00
CA LEU A 233 0.53 10.98 -0.15
C LEU A 233 -0.98 10.66 -0.15
N ALA A 234 -1.83 11.68 -0.02
CA ALA A 234 -3.28 11.49 -0.09
C ALA A 234 -3.72 10.93 -1.45
N TYR A 235 -3.22 11.48 -2.56
CA TYR A 235 -3.50 10.99 -3.91
C TYR A 235 -3.08 9.52 -4.07
N ALA A 236 -1.86 9.18 -3.65
CA ALA A 236 -1.32 7.83 -3.75
C ALA A 236 -2.12 6.82 -2.92
N ILE A 237 -2.38 7.13 -1.64
CA ILE A 237 -3.07 6.25 -0.70
C ILE A 237 -4.55 6.13 -1.04
N MET A 238 -5.24 7.22 -1.38
CA MET A 238 -6.65 7.20 -1.78
C MET A 238 -6.90 6.45 -3.10
N SER A 239 -5.86 6.24 -3.90
CA SER A 239 -5.94 5.42 -5.11
C SER A 239 -5.93 3.90 -4.83
N ILE A 240 -5.62 3.47 -3.60
CA ILE A 240 -5.61 2.05 -3.22
C ILE A 240 -7.07 1.55 -3.17
N PRO A 241 -7.39 0.40 -3.79
CA PRO A 241 -8.73 -0.18 -3.69
C PRO A 241 -9.19 -0.35 -2.23
N ALA A 242 -10.46 -0.07 -1.98
CA ALA A 242 -11.13 -0.09 -0.67
C ALA A 242 -10.67 1.00 0.33
N VAL A 243 -9.71 1.85 0.04
CA VAL A 243 -9.40 3.01 0.86
C VAL A 243 -10.48 4.08 0.68
N VAL A 244 -10.99 4.59 1.80
CA VAL A 244 -12.08 5.59 1.85
C VAL A 244 -11.74 6.81 2.70
N GLY A 245 -10.57 6.83 3.33
CA GLY A 245 -10.12 7.97 4.14
C GLY A 245 -8.61 8.00 4.28
N PHE A 246 -8.08 9.22 4.42
CA PHE A 246 -6.66 9.50 4.64
C PHE A 246 -6.50 10.60 5.68
N GLU A 247 -5.53 10.44 6.58
CA GLU A 247 -5.10 11.48 7.52
C GLU A 247 -3.61 11.36 7.83
N TYR A 248 -3.03 12.44 8.35
CA TYR A 248 -1.64 12.49 8.82
C TYR A 248 -1.54 13.27 10.14
N GLY A 249 -0.52 13.02 10.93
CA GLY A 249 -0.34 13.66 12.23
C GLY A 249 -1.56 13.49 13.14
N LEU A 250 -2.11 14.59 13.65
CA LEU A 250 -3.34 14.59 14.44
C LEU A 250 -4.57 14.14 13.63
N GLY A 251 -4.55 14.35 12.29
CA GLY A 251 -5.68 14.03 11.43
C GLY A 251 -6.98 14.71 11.87
N PHE A 252 -8.10 13.98 11.85
CA PHE A 252 -9.40 14.50 12.26
C PHE A 252 -9.48 14.86 13.74
N ASP A 253 -8.64 14.28 14.62
CA ASP A 253 -8.61 14.64 16.02
C ASP A 253 -8.10 16.08 16.23
N GLY A 254 -7.25 16.59 15.34
CA GLY A 254 -6.80 17.97 15.37
C GLY A 254 -7.93 19.00 15.25
N ALA A 255 -9.03 18.65 14.56
CA ALA A 255 -10.20 19.54 14.44
C ALA A 255 -10.99 19.71 15.76
N LYS A 256 -10.74 18.85 16.75
CA LYS A 256 -11.37 18.89 18.07
C LYS A 256 -10.57 19.69 19.10
N LEU A 257 -9.35 20.10 18.74
CA LEU A 257 -8.41 20.76 19.63
C LEU A 257 -8.38 22.28 19.40
N LYS A 258 -8.00 23.02 20.45
CA LYS A 258 -7.68 24.43 20.32
C LYS A 258 -6.29 24.61 19.68
N GLY A 259 -6.03 25.76 19.07
CA GLY A 259 -4.73 26.05 18.45
C GLY A 259 -3.53 25.87 19.38
N SER A 260 -3.67 26.26 20.65
CA SER A 260 -2.63 26.08 21.68
C SER A 260 -2.35 24.60 22.02
N GLU A 261 -3.32 23.72 21.82
CA GLU A 261 -3.20 22.26 22.09
C GLU A 261 -2.64 21.51 20.87
N ALA A 262 -2.93 22.01 19.66
CA ALA A 262 -2.58 21.39 18.38
C ALA A 262 -1.21 21.84 17.84
N SER A 263 -0.59 22.87 18.41
CA SER A 263 0.71 23.38 17.96
C SER A 263 1.87 22.63 18.58
N ASP A 264 2.88 22.29 17.78
CA ASP A 264 4.16 21.79 18.24
C ASP A 264 5.08 22.95 18.62
N SER A 265 5.60 22.97 19.85
CA SER A 265 6.62 23.94 20.28
C SER A 265 7.90 23.71 19.51
N ILE A 266 8.59 24.81 19.17
CA ILE A 266 9.93 24.77 18.58
C ILE A 266 10.93 24.88 19.72
N VAL A 267 11.82 23.91 19.84
CA VAL A 267 12.78 23.80 20.94
C VAL A 267 14.22 23.71 20.44
N LYS A 268 15.13 24.26 21.24
CA LYS A 268 16.58 24.10 21.03
C LYS A 268 17.04 22.87 21.81
N ASN A 269 17.65 21.93 21.13
CA ASN A 269 18.27 20.77 21.73
C ASN A 269 19.61 21.07 22.40
N SER A 270 20.09 20.18 23.26
CA SER A 270 21.38 20.31 23.96
C SER A 270 22.60 20.44 23.03
N ASN A 271 22.51 19.84 21.83
CA ASN A 271 23.54 19.93 20.78
C ASN A 271 23.45 21.21 19.91
N GLY A 272 22.54 22.13 20.22
CA GLY A 272 22.35 23.38 19.48
C GLY A 272 21.42 23.32 18.28
N THR A 273 20.94 22.13 17.92
CA THR A 273 19.95 21.98 16.83
C THR A 273 18.55 22.41 17.26
N ILE A 274 17.70 22.75 16.28
CA ILE A 274 16.32 23.14 16.51
C ILE A 274 15.43 21.97 16.08
N SER A 275 14.42 21.64 16.87
CA SER A 275 13.43 20.59 16.54
C SER A 275 12.05 20.93 17.06
N LEU A 276 11.07 20.13 16.67
CA LEU A 276 9.74 20.15 17.28
C LEU A 276 9.75 19.32 18.56
N GLU A 277 9.12 19.84 19.63
CA GLU A 277 9.04 19.16 20.94
C GLU A 277 8.22 17.86 20.86
N ARG A 278 7.14 17.91 20.08
CA ARG A 278 6.24 16.78 19.81
C ARG A 278 6.26 16.50 18.30
N ASN A 279 5.38 15.71 17.79
CA ASN A 279 5.22 15.49 16.34
C ASN A 279 3.73 15.41 16.01
N LEU A 280 2.95 16.38 16.47
CA LEU A 280 1.52 16.44 16.23
C LEU A 280 1.19 16.62 14.75
N SER A 281 2.07 17.31 14.03
CA SER A 281 1.98 17.50 12.59
C SER A 281 2.27 16.23 11.76
N GLY A 282 2.74 15.15 12.41
CA GLY A 282 3.08 13.91 11.71
C GLY A 282 4.21 14.06 10.69
N GLY A 283 5.18 14.95 10.96
CA GLY A 283 6.36 15.18 10.12
C GLY A 283 6.16 16.14 8.95
N ILE A 284 4.97 16.78 8.81
CA ILE A 284 4.68 17.68 7.68
C ILE A 284 4.09 18.99 8.20
N LEU A 285 4.77 20.12 7.95
CA LEU A 285 4.25 21.46 8.18
C LEU A 285 4.21 22.24 6.86
N GLY A 286 3.13 22.96 6.60
CA GLY A 286 2.96 23.71 5.35
C GLY A 286 2.91 22.84 4.07
N GLY A 287 3.02 21.53 4.19
CA GLY A 287 3.14 20.56 3.08
C GLY A 287 4.55 20.06 2.84
N ILE A 288 5.50 20.50 3.67
CA ILE A 288 6.95 20.22 3.58
C ILE A 288 7.37 19.39 4.79
N THR A 289 8.30 18.45 4.61
CA THR A 289 8.82 17.61 5.70
C THR A 289 9.69 18.41 6.67
N THR A 290 9.61 18.02 7.94
CA THR A 290 10.30 18.70 9.06
C THR A 290 11.49 17.90 9.62
N GLY A 291 11.88 16.79 8.97
CA GLY A 291 12.89 15.88 9.52
C GLY A 291 12.34 14.94 10.62
N SER A 292 11.17 15.22 11.17
CA SER A 292 10.50 14.36 12.12
C SER A 292 9.91 13.11 11.43
N LYS A 293 9.55 12.08 12.23
CA LYS A 293 8.89 10.88 11.70
C LYS A 293 7.62 11.25 10.92
N LEU A 294 7.50 10.74 9.71
CA LEU A 294 6.28 10.87 8.94
C LEU A 294 5.26 9.84 9.45
N VAL A 295 4.05 10.29 9.78
CA VAL A 295 2.98 9.43 10.28
C VAL A 295 1.71 9.67 9.48
N VAL A 296 1.26 8.63 8.76
CA VAL A 296 0.05 8.67 7.94
C VAL A 296 -0.88 7.50 8.28
N ARG A 297 -2.18 7.72 8.14
CA ARG A 297 -3.20 6.70 8.36
C ARG A 297 -4.18 6.67 7.20
N CYS A 298 -4.74 5.49 6.92
CA CYS A 298 -5.83 5.36 5.98
C CYS A 298 -6.88 4.37 6.47
N ALA A 299 -8.13 4.65 6.14
CA ALA A 299 -9.27 3.83 6.46
C ALA A 299 -9.65 2.96 5.26
N PHE A 300 -9.73 1.66 5.49
CA PHE A 300 -10.27 0.69 4.54
C PHE A 300 -11.72 0.38 4.88
N LYS A 301 -12.60 0.44 3.89
CA LYS A 301 -13.99 -0.03 4.06
C LYS A 301 -14.04 -1.55 4.16
N PRO A 302 -15.12 -2.13 4.69
CA PRO A 302 -15.37 -3.57 4.62
C PRO A 302 -15.33 -4.07 3.18
N THR A 303 -14.91 -5.32 2.97
CA THR A 303 -14.96 -6.00 1.67
C THR A 303 -16.42 -6.11 1.22
N SER A 304 -16.73 -5.66 0.01
CA SER A 304 -18.11 -5.66 -0.51
C SER A 304 -18.62 -7.04 -0.92
N SER A 305 -17.72 -7.98 -1.17
CA SER A 305 -18.06 -9.36 -1.54
C SER A 305 -18.13 -10.20 -0.27
N ILE A 306 -19.36 -10.51 0.18
CA ILE A 306 -19.64 -11.27 1.40
C ILE A 306 -20.63 -12.40 1.10
N ARG A 307 -20.74 -13.39 2.02
CA ARG A 307 -21.68 -14.51 1.87
C ARG A 307 -23.12 -14.13 2.29
N ILE A 308 -23.28 -13.04 3.03
CA ILE A 308 -24.60 -12.52 3.41
C ILE A 308 -25.31 -11.99 2.16
N PRO A 309 -26.55 -12.44 1.87
CA PRO A 309 -27.28 -11.99 0.69
C PRO A 309 -27.54 -10.48 0.70
N ALA A 310 -27.17 -9.80 -0.37
CA ALA A 310 -27.37 -8.36 -0.55
C ALA A 310 -28.35 -8.08 -1.72
N ARG A 311 -29.11 -7.00 -1.64
CA ARG A 311 -30.05 -6.60 -2.70
C ARG A 311 -29.29 -6.06 -3.91
N THR A 312 -29.66 -6.54 -5.10
CA THR A 312 -29.19 -6.06 -6.40
C THR A 312 -30.33 -6.11 -7.41
N VAL A 313 -30.05 -5.81 -8.66
CA VAL A 313 -31.00 -5.85 -9.77
C VAL A 313 -30.40 -6.71 -10.88
N ASP A 314 -31.19 -7.57 -11.47
CA ASP A 314 -30.84 -8.25 -12.71
C ASP A 314 -30.82 -7.21 -13.85
N LEU A 315 -29.70 -7.07 -14.53
CA LEU A 315 -29.52 -6.07 -15.60
C LEU A 315 -30.26 -6.41 -16.91
N ASP A 316 -30.73 -7.63 -17.08
CA ASP A 316 -31.44 -8.07 -18.27
C ASP A 316 -32.96 -7.91 -18.10
N THR A 317 -33.48 -8.29 -16.92
CA THR A 317 -34.92 -8.26 -16.63
C THR A 317 -35.36 -7.03 -15.86
N LEU A 318 -34.42 -6.29 -15.26
CA LEU A 318 -34.66 -5.16 -14.34
C LEU A 318 -35.44 -5.55 -13.08
N GLU A 319 -35.43 -6.82 -12.72
CA GLU A 319 -36.09 -7.32 -11.51
C GLU A 319 -35.17 -7.25 -10.29
N ASP A 320 -35.76 -7.01 -9.13
CA ASP A 320 -35.07 -7.11 -7.85
C ASP A 320 -34.53 -8.52 -7.61
N ARG A 321 -33.27 -8.63 -7.24
CA ARG A 321 -32.57 -9.88 -6.92
C ARG A 321 -31.83 -9.78 -5.60
N LYS A 322 -31.40 -10.92 -5.09
CA LYS A 322 -30.44 -11.03 -3.98
C LYS A 322 -29.25 -11.82 -4.45
N ILE A 323 -28.07 -11.23 -4.31
CA ILE A 323 -26.81 -11.88 -4.63
C ILE A 323 -26.04 -12.22 -3.36
N SER A 324 -25.53 -13.43 -3.28
CA SER A 324 -24.48 -13.86 -2.35
C SER A 324 -23.24 -14.13 -3.15
N VAL A 325 -22.14 -13.48 -2.84
CA VAL A 325 -20.90 -13.71 -3.58
C VAL A 325 -20.22 -14.93 -2.99
N ILE A 326 -20.40 -16.09 -3.67
CA ILE A 326 -19.72 -17.33 -3.32
C ILE A 326 -18.32 -17.21 -3.89
N GLY A 327 -17.33 -16.88 -3.05
CA GLY A 327 -15.96 -16.67 -3.54
C GLY A 327 -14.96 -16.57 -2.42
N ARG A 328 -13.72 -16.30 -2.81
CA ARG A 328 -12.55 -16.18 -1.93
C ARG A 328 -12.42 -14.74 -1.49
N HIS A 329 -13.03 -14.40 -0.36
CA HIS A 329 -13.02 -13.02 0.16
C HIS A 329 -12.20 -12.92 1.43
N ASP A 330 -11.46 -11.81 1.55
CA ASP A 330 -10.77 -11.47 2.78
C ASP A 330 -11.78 -10.85 3.75
N PRO A 331 -11.99 -11.41 4.95
CA PRO A 331 -12.88 -10.81 5.93
C PRO A 331 -12.45 -9.39 6.34
N VAL A 332 -11.13 -9.12 6.29
CA VAL A 332 -10.55 -7.80 6.56
C VAL A 332 -9.47 -7.50 5.52
N VAL A 333 -9.84 -6.79 4.45
CA VAL A 333 -8.92 -6.46 3.35
C VAL A 333 -7.77 -5.55 3.79
N ALA A 334 -7.95 -4.77 4.86
CA ALA A 334 -6.93 -3.91 5.42
C ALA A 334 -5.64 -4.66 5.81
N ILE A 335 -5.72 -5.95 6.18
CA ILE A 335 -4.56 -6.78 6.47
C ILE A 335 -3.60 -6.84 5.28
N ARG A 336 -4.12 -7.08 4.06
CA ARG A 336 -3.30 -7.01 2.82
C ARG A 336 -2.92 -5.59 2.48
N GLY A 337 -3.77 -4.64 2.85
CA GLY A 337 -3.55 -3.21 2.65
C GLY A 337 -2.29 -2.69 3.31
N VAL A 338 -1.83 -3.30 4.41
CA VAL A 338 -0.62 -2.88 5.13
C VAL A 338 0.59 -2.81 4.21
N ALA A 339 0.91 -3.88 3.49
CA ALA A 339 2.05 -3.90 2.55
C ALA A 339 1.88 -2.91 1.39
N VAL A 340 0.63 -2.68 0.96
CA VAL A 340 0.33 -1.76 -0.15
C VAL A 340 0.50 -0.30 0.31
N VAL A 341 0.05 0.06 1.50
CA VAL A 341 0.23 1.41 2.07
C VAL A 341 1.71 1.72 2.25
N GLU A 342 2.49 0.77 2.78
CA GLU A 342 3.94 0.89 2.91
C GLU A 342 4.63 1.14 1.56
N ALA A 343 4.23 0.38 0.53
CA ALA A 343 4.72 0.55 -0.82
C ALA A 343 4.39 1.94 -1.39
N MET A 344 3.14 2.40 -1.24
CA MET A 344 2.70 3.68 -1.78
C MET A 344 3.38 4.87 -1.10
N VAL A 345 3.58 4.82 0.23
CA VAL A 345 4.38 5.84 0.94
C VAL A 345 5.81 5.87 0.41
N SER A 346 6.42 4.69 0.21
CA SER A 346 7.80 4.59 -0.30
C SER A 346 7.93 5.14 -1.72
N ILE A 347 6.95 4.89 -2.61
CA ILE A 347 6.92 5.41 -3.98
C ILE A 347 6.86 6.94 -3.98
N VAL A 348 5.99 7.53 -3.14
CA VAL A 348 5.90 8.98 -3.04
C VAL A 348 7.20 9.58 -2.52
N LEU A 349 7.80 8.98 -1.49
CA LEU A 349 9.08 9.47 -0.98
C LEU A 349 10.20 9.34 -2.02
N ALA A 350 10.27 8.24 -2.77
CA ALA A 350 11.25 8.07 -3.84
C ALA A 350 11.11 9.12 -4.94
N ASP A 351 9.86 9.44 -5.34
CA ASP A 351 9.56 10.49 -6.32
C ASP A 351 10.08 11.85 -5.85
N TYR A 352 9.83 12.22 -4.58
CA TYR A 352 10.33 13.49 -4.02
C TYR A 352 11.83 13.48 -3.78
N PHE A 353 12.45 12.34 -3.44
CA PHE A 353 13.92 12.27 -3.30
C PHE A 353 14.64 12.54 -4.62
N LEU A 354 14.09 12.07 -5.72
CA LEU A 354 14.62 12.37 -7.05
C LEU A 354 14.32 13.81 -7.47
N TYR A 355 13.11 14.28 -7.20
CA TYR A 355 12.68 15.64 -7.50
C TYR A 355 13.55 16.68 -6.80
N GLU A 356 13.82 16.52 -5.51
CA GLU A 356 14.67 17.43 -4.70
C GLU A 356 16.18 17.18 -4.88
N GLY A 357 16.57 16.24 -5.75
CA GLY A 357 17.98 15.94 -6.00
C GLY A 357 18.72 15.30 -4.81
N ILE A 358 18.00 14.77 -3.82
CA ILE A 358 18.59 14.06 -2.66
C ILE A 358 19.30 12.79 -3.13
N ILE A 359 18.75 12.15 -4.15
CA ILE A 359 19.36 11.05 -4.89
C ILE A 359 19.59 11.54 -6.31
N PRO A 360 20.81 11.39 -6.87
CA PRO A 360 21.08 11.75 -8.26
C PRO A 360 20.20 10.95 -9.23
N ALA A 361 19.51 11.63 -10.13
CA ALA A 361 18.58 10.99 -11.08
C ALA A 361 19.27 10.12 -12.14
N SER A 362 20.56 10.34 -12.43
CA SER A 362 21.27 9.62 -13.49
C SER A 362 21.89 8.30 -13.02
N ARG A 363 22.63 8.32 -11.92
CA ARG A 363 23.31 7.11 -11.40
C ARG A 363 23.58 7.18 -9.90
N ILE A 364 23.67 6.00 -9.30
CA ILE A 364 24.10 5.77 -7.93
C ILE A 364 25.55 5.27 -7.95
N GLU A 365 26.38 5.86 -7.09
CA GLU A 365 27.76 5.40 -6.93
C GLU A 365 27.81 4.02 -6.27
N ARG A 366 28.85 3.24 -6.58
CA ARG A 366 28.95 1.85 -6.15
C ARG A 366 29.08 1.70 -4.63
N GLY A 367 29.81 2.59 -3.95
CA GLY A 367 29.97 2.55 -2.49
C GLY A 367 28.64 2.63 -1.75
N PRO A 368 27.87 3.71 -1.89
CA PRO A 368 26.54 3.82 -1.31
C PRO A 368 25.57 2.70 -1.71
N ALA A 369 25.65 2.21 -2.95
CA ALA A 369 24.82 1.09 -3.40
C ALA A 369 25.12 -0.21 -2.64
N LEU A 370 26.39 -0.53 -2.37
CA LEU A 370 26.80 -1.72 -1.62
C LEU A 370 26.41 -1.62 -0.13
N GLU A 371 26.60 -0.44 0.49
CA GLU A 371 26.18 -0.20 1.87
C GLU A 371 24.67 -0.35 2.05
N MET A 372 23.89 0.18 1.11
CA MET A 372 22.44 0.03 1.10
C MET A 372 22.06 -1.44 0.93
N GLU A 373 22.70 -2.16 0.03
CA GLU A 373 22.42 -3.58 -0.23
C GLU A 373 22.70 -4.45 0.99
N GLU A 374 23.72 -4.14 1.79
CA GLU A 374 23.98 -4.83 3.05
C GLU A 374 22.86 -4.59 4.07
N LYS A 375 22.43 -3.34 4.22
CA LYS A 375 21.29 -2.99 5.08
C LYS A 375 20.01 -3.70 4.63
N TRP A 376 19.77 -3.78 3.31
CA TRP A 376 18.64 -4.50 2.74
C TRP A 376 18.70 -6.00 3.02
N LYS A 377 19.85 -6.63 2.86
CA LYS A 377 20.04 -8.04 3.19
C LYS A 377 19.82 -8.34 4.67
N ASN A 378 20.26 -7.45 5.56
CA ASN A 378 20.00 -7.57 7.00
C ASN A 378 18.51 -7.48 7.30
N TYR A 379 17.79 -6.52 6.70
CA TYR A 379 16.35 -6.43 6.78
C TYR A 379 15.66 -7.70 6.28
N MET A 380 16.06 -8.25 5.13
CA MET A 380 15.48 -9.52 4.65
C MET A 380 15.72 -10.68 5.63
N ARG A 381 16.91 -10.80 6.23
CA ARG A 381 17.23 -11.87 7.19
C ARG A 381 16.37 -11.83 8.43
N GLU A 382 16.01 -10.65 8.93
CA GLU A 382 15.14 -10.47 10.09
C GLU A 382 13.78 -11.16 9.93
N PHE A 383 13.25 -11.22 8.69
CA PHE A 383 11.93 -11.77 8.40
C PHE A 383 11.92 -13.13 7.68
N THR A 384 13.08 -13.71 7.41
CA THR A 384 13.20 -15.03 6.78
C THR A 384 13.59 -16.14 7.75
N GLN A 385 13.84 -15.82 9.01
CA GLN A 385 14.02 -16.77 10.13
C GLN A 385 12.65 -17.06 10.72
#